data_4666bfe0ec95414a9dffdbef0d84142f
#
_entry.id   4666bfe0ec95414a9dffdbef0d84142f
#
_cell.length_a   1.000
_cell.length_b   1.000
_cell.length_c   1.000
_cell.angle_alpha   90.00
_cell.angle_beta   90.00
_cell.angle_gamma   90.00
#
_symmetry.space_group_name_H-M   'P 1'
#
loop_
_entity.id
_entity.type
_entity.pdbx_description
1 polymer ?
#
loop_
_entity_poly.entity_id
_entity_poly.type
_entity_poly.pdbx_seq_one_letter_code
_entity_poly.pdbx_strand_id
1 'polypeptide(L)'
;MYTYIVFDVETPNRYNNRMSAIGITKISDGVIMDSLFSYVNPEVPFDSFNTELTGISAATVADAPTFSELWETIKPWANLGDQLDFLYFAYISRVLEY
;
A
#
# COMPACT_ATOMS: atom_id res chain seq x y z
N MET A 1 -12.38 4.52 23.08
CA MET A 1 -11.16 4.89 22.34
C MET A 1 -11.15 4.18 21.01
N TYR A 2 -11.09 4.95 19.94
CA TYR A 2 -11.09 4.39 18.59
C TYR A 2 -9.70 4.51 17.98
N THR A 3 -9.22 3.39 17.44
CA THR A 3 -7.96 3.34 16.72
C THR A 3 -8.24 2.91 15.29
N TYR A 4 -7.72 3.67 14.33
CA TYR A 4 -7.90 3.40 12.91
C TYR A 4 -6.54 3.17 12.27
N ILE A 5 -6.50 2.24 11.34
CA ILE A 5 -5.38 2.08 10.44
C ILE A 5 -5.87 2.51 9.05
N VAL A 6 -5.24 3.52 8.50
CA VAL A 6 -5.56 4.04 7.17
C VAL A 6 -4.42 3.68 6.24
N PHE A 7 -4.77 3.15 5.09
CA PHE A 7 -3.77 2.80 4.09
C PHE A 7 -4.04 3.55 2.80
N ASP A 8 -3.02 3.72 2.01
CA ASP A 8 -3.11 4.23 0.67
C ASP A 8 -2.09 3.48 -0.17
N VAL A 9 -2.47 3.04 -1.37
CA VAL A 9 -1.57 2.31 -2.23
C VAL A 9 -1.57 2.91 -3.63
N GLU A 10 -0.46 2.74 -4.33
CA GLU A 10 -0.35 3.03 -5.74
C GLU A 10 -0.19 1.72 -6.51
N THR A 11 -0.66 1.69 -7.74
CA THR A 11 -0.61 0.48 -8.56
C THR A 11 0.24 0.71 -9.81
N PRO A 12 0.93 -0.35 -10.30
CA PRO A 12 1.82 -0.21 -11.45
C PRO A 12 1.12 -0.29 -12.80
N ASN A 13 -0.06 -0.90 -12.88
CA ASN A 13 -0.71 -1.14 -14.15
C ASN A 13 -2.23 -1.27 -13.99
N ARG A 14 -2.91 -1.42 -15.13
CA ARG A 14 -4.37 -1.45 -15.22
C ARG A 14 -5.03 -2.63 -14.50
N TYR A 15 -4.28 -3.66 -14.19
CA TYR A 15 -4.86 -4.86 -13.58
C TYR A 15 -5.15 -4.67 -12.09
N ASN A 16 -4.49 -3.72 -11.44
CA ASN A 16 -4.74 -3.32 -10.04
C ASN A 16 -4.70 -4.48 -9.05
N ASN A 17 -3.87 -5.47 -9.31
CA ASN A 17 -3.71 -6.62 -8.43
C ASN A 17 -2.34 -6.66 -7.75
N ARG A 18 -1.55 -5.62 -7.93
CA ARG A 18 -0.24 -5.44 -7.30
C ARG A 18 -0.14 -4.00 -6.81
N MET A 19 0.80 -3.74 -5.93
CA MET A 19 1.07 -2.38 -5.48
C MET A 19 2.53 -1.99 -5.77
N SER A 20 2.75 -0.71 -6.02
CA SER A 20 4.08 -0.13 -6.22
C SER A 20 4.49 0.80 -5.09
N ALA A 21 3.57 1.17 -4.23
CA ALA A 21 3.83 1.92 -3.01
C ALA A 21 2.71 1.69 -2.02
N ILE A 22 3.02 1.84 -0.73
CA ILE A 22 2.02 1.76 0.33
C ILE A 22 2.34 2.80 1.40
N GLY A 23 1.30 3.51 1.83
CA GLY A 23 1.34 4.38 2.98
C GLY A 23 0.39 3.84 4.04
N ILE A 24 0.81 3.83 5.30
CA ILE A 24 0.00 3.38 6.42
C ILE A 24 0.06 4.43 7.50
N THR A 25 -1.11 4.81 8.03
CA THR A 25 -1.19 5.78 9.11
C THR A 25 -2.05 5.21 10.23
N LYS A 26 -1.55 5.30 11.45
CA LYS A 26 -2.28 4.90 12.65
C LYS A 26 -2.83 6.14 13.32
N ILE A 27 -4.14 6.18 13.51
CA ILE A 27 -4.85 7.29 14.13
C ILE A 27 -5.57 6.79 15.36
N SER A 28 -5.37 7.45 16.49
CA SER A 28 -6.07 7.10 17.73
C SER A 28 -6.68 8.37 18.32
N ASP A 29 -7.98 8.33 18.58
CA ASP A 29 -8.73 9.46 19.12
C ASP A 29 -8.53 10.76 18.31
N GLY A 30 -8.47 10.63 16.98
CA GLY A 30 -8.31 11.77 16.09
C GLY A 30 -6.88 12.28 15.94
N VAL A 31 -5.90 11.62 16.57
CA VAL A 31 -4.50 12.04 16.53
C VAL A 31 -3.68 11.00 15.77
N ILE A 32 -2.84 11.49 14.85
CA ILE A 32 -1.90 10.63 14.13
C ILE A 32 -0.82 10.18 15.10
N MET A 33 -0.76 8.86 15.33
CA MET A 33 0.20 8.27 16.26
C MET A 33 1.48 7.84 15.58
N ASP A 34 1.37 7.36 14.34
CA ASP A 34 2.52 6.86 13.59
C ASP A 34 2.16 6.72 12.13
N SER A 35 3.17 6.71 11.27
CA SER A 35 2.96 6.49 9.84
C SER A 35 4.17 5.79 9.23
N LEU A 36 3.90 5.05 8.16
CA LEU A 36 4.90 4.30 7.40
C LEU A 36 4.65 4.50 5.93
N PHE A 37 5.71 4.73 5.17
CA PHE A 37 5.64 4.72 3.70
C PHE A 37 6.73 3.81 3.16
N SER A 38 6.41 3.03 2.11
CA SER A 38 7.40 2.25 1.39
C SER A 38 7.03 2.11 -0.07
N TYR A 39 8.02 2.24 -0.95
CA TYR A 39 7.89 1.70 -2.29
C TYR A 39 7.86 0.19 -2.23
N VAL A 40 7.23 -0.42 -3.22
CA VAL A 40 7.11 -1.87 -3.31
C VAL A 40 7.48 -2.28 -4.74
N ASN A 41 8.34 -3.27 -4.87
CA ASN A 41 8.59 -3.86 -6.17
C ASN A 41 7.43 -4.81 -6.50
N PRO A 42 6.57 -4.45 -7.47
CA PRO A 42 5.37 -5.25 -7.75
C PRO A 42 5.66 -6.52 -8.55
N GLU A 43 6.87 -6.67 -9.07
CA GLU A 43 7.31 -7.82 -9.86
C GLU A 43 6.47 -8.03 -11.12
N VAL A 44 5.91 -6.96 -11.66
CA VAL A 44 5.10 -6.96 -12.89
C VAL A 44 5.42 -5.70 -13.68
N PRO A 45 5.10 -5.68 -14.99
CA PRO A 45 5.33 -4.50 -15.81
C PRO A 45 4.50 -3.30 -15.37
N PHE A 46 5.03 -2.10 -15.63
CA PHE A 46 4.34 -0.84 -15.39
C PHE A 46 3.69 -0.34 -16.68
N ASP A 47 2.46 0.14 -16.56
CA ASP A 47 1.81 0.88 -17.64
C ASP A 47 2.26 2.35 -17.58
N SER A 48 2.48 2.95 -18.74
CA SER A 48 2.88 4.35 -18.82
C SER A 48 1.85 5.29 -18.18
N PHE A 49 0.58 4.98 -18.30
CA PHE A 49 -0.49 5.74 -17.65
C PHE A 49 -0.30 5.79 -16.13
N ASN A 50 -0.04 4.64 -15.52
CA ASN A 50 0.17 4.58 -14.09
C ASN A 50 1.44 5.31 -13.66
N THR A 51 2.51 5.17 -14.43
CA THR A 51 3.75 5.88 -14.15
C THR A 51 3.57 7.39 -14.23
N GLU A 52 2.84 7.88 -15.21
CA GLU A 52 2.56 9.31 -15.32
C GLU A 52 1.71 9.81 -14.15
N LEU A 53 0.72 9.03 -13.77
CA LEU A 53 -0.20 9.42 -12.69
C LEU A 53 0.48 9.42 -11.32
N THR A 54 1.30 8.42 -11.05
CA THR A 54 1.89 8.22 -9.71
C THR A 54 3.30 8.77 -9.57
N GLY A 55 4.00 8.95 -10.67
CA GLY A 55 5.42 9.30 -10.66
C GLY A 55 6.33 8.11 -10.38
N ILE A 56 5.79 6.90 -10.29
CA ILE A 56 6.53 5.69 -9.94
C ILE A 56 6.74 4.84 -11.17
N SER A 57 7.99 4.49 -11.45
CA SER A 57 8.37 3.64 -12.57
C SER A 57 9.06 2.37 -12.08
N ALA A 58 9.33 1.46 -13.00
CA ALA A 58 10.08 0.25 -12.68
C ALA A 58 11.46 0.60 -12.08
N ALA A 59 12.10 1.66 -12.56
CA ALA A 59 13.38 2.10 -12.04
C ALA A 59 13.26 2.60 -10.59
N THR A 60 12.16 3.25 -10.26
CA THR A 60 11.92 3.77 -8.91
C THR A 60 11.92 2.65 -7.87
N VAL A 61 11.39 1.49 -8.22
CA VAL A 61 11.16 0.40 -7.28
C VAL A 61 12.11 -0.78 -7.48
N ALA A 62 13.12 -0.63 -8.32
CA ALA A 62 14.03 -1.73 -8.65
C ALA A 62 14.68 -2.35 -7.41
N ASP A 63 15.05 -1.53 -6.45
CA ASP A 63 15.67 -1.97 -5.20
C ASP A 63 14.72 -1.97 -4.01
N ALA A 64 13.43 -1.76 -4.26
CA ALA A 64 12.44 -1.79 -3.20
C ALA A 64 12.09 -3.23 -2.81
N PRO A 65 11.60 -3.45 -1.58
CA PRO A 65 11.17 -4.79 -1.19
C PRO A 65 9.95 -5.24 -1.99
N THR A 66 9.81 -6.52 -2.16
CA THR A 66 8.57 -7.11 -2.65
C THR A 66 7.52 -7.02 -1.54
N PHE A 67 6.26 -7.23 -1.87
CA PHE A 67 5.21 -7.22 -0.85
C PHE A 67 5.45 -8.32 0.20
N SER A 68 5.88 -9.49 -0.22
CA SER A 68 6.18 -10.58 0.71
C SER A 68 7.25 -10.20 1.74
N GLU A 69 8.30 -9.52 1.29
CA GLU A 69 9.35 -9.04 2.17
C GLU A 69 8.84 -7.93 3.10
N LEU A 70 8.06 -7.01 2.56
CA LEU A 70 7.54 -5.88 3.33
C LEU A 70 6.49 -6.32 4.34
N TRP A 71 5.80 -7.43 4.09
CA TRP A 71 4.73 -7.93 4.94
C TRP A 71 5.16 -8.09 6.39
N GLU A 72 6.40 -8.52 6.63
CA GLU A 72 6.91 -8.67 7.99
C GLU A 72 6.96 -7.33 8.75
N THR A 73 7.17 -6.24 8.03
CA THR A 73 7.16 -4.90 8.61
C THR A 73 5.74 -4.38 8.79
N ILE A 74 4.84 -4.69 7.86
CA ILE A 74 3.45 -4.21 7.86
C ILE A 74 2.59 -4.99 8.84
N LYS A 75 2.86 -6.25 9.00
CA LYS A 75 2.06 -7.19 9.79
C LYS A 75 1.71 -6.67 11.19
N PRO A 76 2.65 -6.09 11.95
CA PRO A 76 2.30 -5.54 13.27
C PRO A 76 1.31 -4.38 13.19
N TRP A 77 1.31 -3.61 12.10
CA TRP A 77 0.37 -2.50 11.90
C TRP A 77 -1.05 -3.02 11.67
N ALA A 78 -1.17 -4.17 11.01
CA ALA A 78 -2.45 -4.80 10.71
C ALA A 78 -2.99 -5.62 11.87
N ASN A 79 -2.34 -5.59 13.03
CA ASN A 79 -2.68 -6.42 14.17
C ASN A 79 -3.94 -5.92 14.91
N LEU A 80 -4.93 -5.48 14.16
CA LEU A 80 -6.27 -5.21 14.68
C LEU A 80 -7.16 -6.40 14.46
N GLY A 81 -6.54 -7.54 14.19
CA GLY A 81 -7.28 -8.71 14.26
C GLY A 81 -7.11 -9.69 13.13
N ASP A 82 -7.30 -9.38 11.91
CA ASP A 82 -7.19 -10.46 10.97
C ASP A 82 -6.89 -10.00 9.55
N GLN A 83 -6.63 -11.01 8.72
CA GLN A 83 -6.30 -10.81 7.32
C GLN A 83 -7.46 -10.20 6.52
N LEU A 84 -8.67 -10.29 7.02
CA LEU A 84 -9.84 -9.74 6.34
C LEU A 84 -9.75 -8.23 6.24
N ASP A 85 -9.27 -7.57 7.27
CA ASP A 85 -9.12 -6.12 7.26
C ASP A 85 -8.11 -5.68 6.21
N PHE A 86 -7.03 -6.43 6.06
CA PHE A 86 -6.05 -6.15 5.04
C PHE A 86 -6.61 -6.36 3.63
N LEU A 87 -7.31 -7.45 3.40
CA LEU A 87 -7.93 -7.74 2.11
C LEU A 87 -9.00 -6.71 1.75
N TYR A 88 -9.81 -6.35 2.72
CA TYR A 88 -10.82 -5.32 2.56
C TYR A 88 -10.19 -3.99 2.17
N PHE A 89 -9.08 -3.70 2.74
CA PHE A 89 -8.36 -2.49 2.49
C PHE A 89 -7.75 -2.44 1.09
N ALA A 90 -7.15 -3.53 0.66
CA ALA A 90 -6.66 -3.65 -0.72
C ALA A 90 -7.79 -3.47 -1.72
N TYR A 91 -8.98 -3.97 -1.39
CA TYR A 91 -10.17 -3.80 -2.20
C TYR A 91 -10.58 -2.33 -2.30
N ILE A 92 -10.63 -1.63 -1.18
CA ILE A 92 -10.99 -0.21 -1.17
C ILE A 92 -9.99 0.62 -1.98
N SER A 93 -8.71 0.33 -1.86
CA SER A 93 -7.69 1.01 -2.63
C SER A 93 -7.89 0.85 -4.13
N ARG A 94 -8.30 -0.34 -4.56
CA ARG A 94 -8.62 -0.57 -5.97
C ARG A 94 -9.81 0.27 -6.44
N VAL A 95 -10.80 0.43 -5.59
CA VAL A 95 -12.01 1.20 -5.94
C VAL A 95 -11.71 2.68 -5.99
N LEU A 96 -10.87 3.17 -5.10
CA LEU A 96 -10.56 4.60 -5.00
C LEU A 96 -9.66 5.10 -6.12
N GLU A 97 -9.02 4.24 -6.87
CA GLU A 97 -8.18 4.63 -8.00
C GLU A 97 -8.95 4.86 -9.29
N TYR A 98 -10.21 4.64 -9.27
CA TYR A 98 -11.11 4.88 -10.38
C TYR A 98 -12.14 5.93 -9.97
#